data_9c42e23fa1cb26aa415c9d36d7ebc907
#
_entry.id   9c42e23fa1cb26aa415c9d36d7ebc907
#
_cell.length_a   1.000
_cell.length_b   1.000
_cell.length_c   1.000
_cell.angle_alpha   90.00
_cell.angle_beta   90.00
_cell.angle_gamma   90.00
#
_symmetry.space_group_name_H-M   'P 1'
#
loop_
_entity.id
_entity.type
_entity.pdbx_description
1 polymer ?
#
loop_
_entity_poly.entity_id
_entity_poly.type
_entity_poly.pdbx_seq_one_letter_code
_entity_poly.pdbx_strand_id
1 'polypeptide(L)'
;MIAAIELEKPDLIFFLGDGERDIANVIDKYPDIPVYAVSGNCDFRTEMSSTLCCEIEGVTIYATHGHLSRVKYDYDLETLTSQAAEAGADIALFGHTHCQQLTDRRGVTLLNPGSIGRGYYPSYAILTIADGRFSVDLKTI
;
A
#
# COMPACT_ATOMS: atom_id res chain seq x y z
N MET A 1 -0.03 -7.48 -12.08
CA MET A 1 -0.08 -6.00 -11.91
C MET A 1 -0.66 -5.33 -13.16
N ILE A 2 -0.07 -5.46 -14.34
CA ILE A 2 -0.55 -4.80 -15.58
C ILE A 2 -2.02 -5.09 -15.88
N ALA A 3 -2.45 -6.36 -15.85
CA ALA A 3 -3.85 -6.72 -16.08
C ALA A 3 -4.84 -6.05 -15.09
N ALA A 4 -4.43 -5.88 -13.83
CA ALA A 4 -5.25 -5.16 -12.85
C ALA A 4 -5.36 -3.66 -13.22
N ILE A 5 -4.26 -3.03 -13.63
CA ILE A 5 -4.26 -1.63 -14.07
C ILE A 5 -5.16 -1.44 -15.30
N GLU A 6 -5.08 -2.33 -16.28
CA GLU A 6 -5.92 -2.28 -17.49
C GLU A 6 -7.41 -2.47 -17.19
N LEU A 7 -7.72 -3.32 -16.20
CA LEU A 7 -9.10 -3.57 -15.76
C LEU A 7 -9.68 -2.39 -14.97
N GLU A 8 -8.95 -1.93 -13.96
CA GLU A 8 -9.45 -0.97 -12.97
C GLU A 8 -9.26 0.50 -13.39
N LYS A 9 -8.28 0.77 -14.28
CA LYS A 9 -7.94 2.11 -14.79
C LYS A 9 -7.79 3.13 -13.65
N PRO A 10 -6.86 2.89 -12.71
CA PRO A 10 -6.72 3.75 -11.54
C PRO A 10 -6.18 5.13 -11.91
N ASP A 11 -6.58 6.14 -11.15
CA ASP A 11 -6.03 7.49 -11.25
C ASP A 11 -4.65 7.62 -10.60
N LEU A 12 -4.29 6.69 -9.69
CA LEU A 12 -3.05 6.68 -8.94
C LEU A 12 -2.73 5.26 -8.44
N ILE A 13 -1.45 4.94 -8.29
CA ILE A 13 -1.00 3.63 -7.79
C ILE A 13 -0.16 3.82 -6.53
N PHE A 14 -0.50 3.08 -5.46
CA PHE A 14 0.39 2.85 -4.32
C PHE A 14 1.12 1.52 -4.49
N PHE A 15 2.44 1.57 -4.46
CA PHE A 15 3.30 0.39 -4.49
C PHE A 15 3.99 0.21 -3.13
N LEU A 16 3.73 -0.94 -2.49
CA LEU A 16 4.13 -1.17 -1.10
C LEU A 16 5.43 -1.98 -0.95
N GLY A 17 6.29 -1.96 -1.97
CA GLY A 17 7.64 -2.53 -1.92
C GLY A 17 7.78 -3.98 -2.40
N ASP A 18 9.02 -4.44 -2.42
CA ASP A 18 9.45 -5.77 -2.87
C ASP A 18 9.18 -6.06 -4.36
N GLY A 19 9.63 -5.16 -5.23
CA GLY A 19 9.48 -5.33 -6.67
C GLY A 19 9.83 -4.07 -7.47
N GLU A 20 10.96 -3.44 -7.15
CA GLU A 20 11.43 -2.21 -7.80
C GLU A 20 11.43 -2.31 -9.33
N ARG A 21 11.83 -3.46 -9.89
CA ARG A 21 11.82 -3.67 -11.36
C ARG A 21 10.40 -3.74 -11.93
N ASP A 22 9.47 -4.34 -11.19
CA ASP A 22 8.09 -4.49 -11.65
C ASP A 22 7.38 -3.14 -11.67
N ILE A 23 7.60 -2.31 -10.64
CA ILE A 23 7.03 -0.97 -10.61
C ILE A 23 7.68 -0.04 -11.64
N ALA A 24 8.97 -0.16 -11.91
CA ALA A 24 9.65 0.57 -12.97
C ALA A 24 9.01 0.28 -14.34
N ASN A 25 8.72 -0.99 -14.66
CA ASN A 25 8.03 -1.36 -15.88
C ASN A 25 6.61 -0.78 -15.97
N VAL A 26 5.92 -0.63 -14.83
CA VAL A 26 4.59 0.02 -14.79
C VAL A 26 4.70 1.51 -15.08
N ILE A 27 5.67 2.20 -14.46
CA ILE A 27 5.92 3.62 -14.69
C ILE A 27 6.25 3.90 -16.16
N ASP A 28 7.09 3.07 -16.76
CA ASP A 28 7.46 3.20 -18.18
C ASP A 28 6.27 2.96 -19.12
N LYS A 29 5.39 2.01 -18.78
CA LYS A 29 4.22 1.66 -19.59
C LYS A 29 3.07 2.66 -19.44
N TYR A 30 2.90 3.23 -18.25
CA TYR A 30 1.80 4.14 -17.90
C TYR A 30 2.32 5.45 -17.30
N PRO A 31 3.05 6.27 -18.09
CA PRO A 31 3.71 7.47 -17.57
C PRO A 31 2.74 8.54 -17.04
N ASP A 32 1.49 8.48 -17.46
CA ASP A 32 0.44 9.41 -17.03
C ASP A 32 -0.22 9.03 -15.70
N ILE A 33 0.03 7.82 -15.18
CA ILE A 33 -0.51 7.38 -13.88
C ILE A 33 0.54 7.64 -12.79
N PRO A 34 0.30 8.55 -11.84
CA PRO A 34 1.22 8.78 -10.74
C PRO A 34 1.38 7.52 -9.88
N VAL A 35 2.63 7.26 -9.46
CA VAL A 35 2.96 6.12 -8.60
C VAL A 35 3.58 6.65 -7.31
N TYR A 36 3.00 6.31 -6.19
CA TYR A 36 3.57 6.47 -4.85
C TYR A 36 4.14 5.13 -4.38
N ALA A 37 5.45 5.09 -4.21
CA ALA A 37 6.17 3.85 -3.92
C ALA A 37 6.97 3.95 -2.63
N VAL A 38 6.97 2.87 -1.87
CA VAL A 38 7.88 2.67 -0.74
C VAL A 38 8.76 1.46 -0.97
N SER A 39 9.97 1.46 -0.38
CA SER A 39 10.90 0.34 -0.49
C SER A 39 10.53 -0.79 0.45
N GLY A 40 10.64 -2.02 -0.04
CA GLY A 40 10.56 -3.24 0.77
C GLY A 40 11.91 -3.76 1.23
N ASN A 41 11.91 -4.86 1.95
CA ASN A 41 13.15 -5.48 2.44
C ASN A 41 13.94 -6.24 1.35
N CYS A 42 13.35 -6.43 0.17
CA CYS A 42 14.02 -7.02 -0.99
C CYS A 42 14.46 -5.98 -2.06
N ASP A 43 14.16 -4.70 -1.84
CA ASP A 43 14.57 -3.61 -2.72
C ASP A 43 15.93 -3.06 -2.29
N PHE A 44 17.00 -3.71 -2.75
CA PHE A 44 18.36 -3.34 -2.38
C PHE A 44 18.87 -2.19 -3.27
N ARG A 45 19.48 -1.18 -2.64
CA ARG A 45 20.07 0.00 -3.30
C ARG A 45 19.04 0.89 -4.01
N THR A 46 17.84 0.91 -3.52
CA THR A 46 16.77 1.79 -4.02
C THR A 46 16.88 3.20 -3.44
N GLU A 47 16.44 4.19 -4.19
CA GLU A 47 16.25 5.56 -3.72
C GLU A 47 14.84 5.80 -3.13
N MET A 48 13.96 4.79 -3.17
CA MET A 48 12.63 4.87 -2.58
C MET A 48 12.71 4.96 -1.05
N SER A 49 11.90 5.85 -0.47
CA SER A 49 11.75 5.93 0.99
C SER A 49 11.09 4.68 1.56
N SER A 50 11.40 4.33 2.82
CA SER A 50 10.75 3.22 3.52
C SER A 50 9.33 3.52 3.98
N THR A 51 9.00 4.82 4.07
CA THR A 51 7.68 5.32 4.45
C THR A 51 7.29 6.51 3.59
N LEU A 52 6.00 6.72 3.46
CA LEU A 52 5.39 7.83 2.75
C LEU A 52 4.18 8.31 3.53
N CYS A 53 4.00 9.63 3.63
CA CYS A 53 2.77 10.24 4.12
C CYS A 53 2.31 11.30 3.14
N CYS A 54 1.03 11.24 2.73
CA CYS A 54 0.44 12.20 1.81
C CYS A 54 -1.05 12.40 2.13
N GLU A 55 -1.59 13.51 1.63
CA GLU A 55 -3.03 13.79 1.68
C GLU A 55 -3.61 13.75 0.27
N ILE A 56 -4.70 13.02 0.08
CA ILE A 56 -5.45 12.95 -1.17
C ILE A 56 -6.92 13.23 -0.86
N GLU A 57 -7.45 14.30 -1.44
CA GLU A 57 -8.85 14.72 -1.30
C GLU A 57 -9.35 14.72 0.17
N GLY A 58 -8.52 15.19 1.09
CA GLY A 58 -8.85 15.30 2.52
C GLY A 58 -8.66 14.03 3.33
N VAL A 59 -8.10 12.96 2.73
CA VAL A 59 -7.73 11.71 3.42
C VAL A 59 -6.21 11.65 3.57
N THR A 60 -5.74 11.54 4.81
CA THR A 60 -4.31 11.38 5.10
C THR A 60 -3.93 9.89 5.06
N ILE A 61 -2.97 9.57 4.19
CA ILE A 61 -2.51 8.21 3.92
C ILE A 61 -1.08 8.06 4.40
N TYR A 62 -0.84 7.07 5.26
CA TYR A 62 0.49 6.59 5.62
C TYR A 62 0.78 5.30 4.89
N ALA A 63 1.90 5.17 4.20
CA ALA A 63 2.28 3.95 3.49
C ALA A 63 3.67 3.48 3.91
N THR A 64 3.81 2.16 4.09
CA THR A 64 5.08 1.48 4.39
C THR A 64 5.04 0.05 3.86
N HIS A 65 6.21 -0.56 3.63
CA HIS A 65 6.23 -1.99 3.35
C HIS A 65 5.80 -2.83 4.56
N GLY A 66 6.14 -2.40 5.78
CA GLY A 66 5.74 -3.05 7.02
C GLY A 66 6.84 -3.87 7.72
N HIS A 67 7.98 -4.17 7.05
CA HIS A 67 9.07 -4.93 7.68
C HIS A 67 9.70 -4.19 8.87
N LEU A 68 9.86 -2.86 8.78
CA LEU A 68 10.35 -2.02 9.88
C LEU A 68 9.32 -1.84 10.99
N SER A 69 8.04 -1.95 10.67
CA SER A 69 6.94 -1.93 11.64
C SER A 69 6.63 -3.31 12.23
N ARG A 70 7.45 -4.32 11.90
CA ARG A 70 7.39 -5.70 12.43
C ARG A 70 6.04 -6.40 12.23
N VAL A 71 5.31 -6.08 11.15
CA VAL A 71 3.93 -6.56 10.91
C VAL A 71 3.78 -8.10 10.87
N LYS A 72 4.86 -8.85 10.65
CA LYS A 72 4.85 -10.32 10.74
C LYS A 72 4.89 -10.87 12.16
N TYR A 73 5.31 -10.05 13.12
CA TYR A 73 5.58 -10.46 14.51
C TYR A 73 4.73 -9.69 15.52
N ASP A 74 4.17 -8.56 15.11
CA ASP A 74 3.30 -7.72 15.92
C ASP A 74 1.84 -8.05 15.56
N TYR A 75 1.26 -8.98 16.31
CA TYR A 75 -0.05 -9.55 16.02
C TYR A 75 -1.18 -8.50 15.99
N ASP A 76 -1.06 -7.51 16.86
CA ASP A 76 -2.06 -6.43 16.97
C ASP A 76 -1.72 -5.21 16.10
N LEU A 77 -0.62 -5.27 15.34
CA LEU A 77 -0.14 -4.17 14.48
C LEU A 77 0.06 -2.86 15.27
N GLU A 78 0.40 -2.93 16.54
CA GLU A 78 0.50 -1.80 17.45
C GLU A 78 1.58 -0.80 17.01
N THR A 79 2.73 -1.31 16.54
CA THR A 79 3.83 -0.47 16.05
C THR A 79 3.38 0.32 14.81
N LEU A 80 2.76 -0.35 13.84
CA LEU A 80 2.24 0.29 12.63
C LEU A 80 1.14 1.31 12.96
N THR A 81 0.21 0.93 13.86
CA THR A 81 -0.87 1.80 14.31
C THR A 81 -0.34 3.08 14.95
N SER A 82 0.66 2.95 15.83
CA SER A 82 1.29 4.10 16.50
C SER A 82 1.96 5.03 15.49
N GLN A 83 2.73 4.49 14.54
CA GLN A 83 3.39 5.26 13.50
C GLN A 83 2.39 6.03 12.62
N ALA A 84 1.31 5.36 12.20
CA ALA A 84 0.25 5.98 11.40
C ALA A 84 -0.51 7.05 12.18
N ALA A 85 -0.83 6.80 13.45
CA ALA A 85 -1.51 7.77 14.31
C ALA A 85 -0.64 9.02 14.57
N GLU A 86 0.67 8.86 14.80
CA GLU A 86 1.62 9.97 14.92
C GLU A 86 1.71 10.81 13.65
N ALA A 87 1.56 10.18 12.48
CA ALA A 87 1.50 10.85 11.19
C ALA A 87 0.13 11.52 10.91
N GLY A 88 -0.86 11.35 11.79
CA GLY A 88 -2.22 11.87 11.60
C GLY A 88 -2.99 11.15 10.49
N ALA A 89 -2.64 9.90 10.19
CA ALA A 89 -3.24 9.17 9.09
C ALA A 89 -4.66 8.67 9.40
N ASP A 90 -5.54 8.76 8.41
CA ASP A 90 -6.85 8.13 8.40
C ASP A 90 -6.74 6.66 8.00
N ILE A 91 -5.79 6.36 7.11
CA ILE A 91 -5.53 5.00 6.62
C ILE A 91 -4.02 4.74 6.51
N ALA A 92 -3.59 3.55 6.93
CA ALA A 92 -2.23 3.05 6.74
C ALA A 92 -2.22 1.88 5.76
N LEU A 93 -1.43 2.01 4.71
CA LEU A 93 -1.20 0.98 3.70
C LEU A 93 0.08 0.22 4.03
N PHE A 94 0.02 -1.11 4.05
CA PHE A 94 1.19 -1.94 4.32
C PHE A 94 1.17 -3.25 3.53
N GLY A 95 2.31 -3.92 3.41
CA GLY A 95 2.48 -5.17 2.69
C GLY A 95 3.20 -6.22 3.53
N HIS A 96 4.26 -6.81 2.98
CA HIS A 96 5.21 -7.73 3.61
C HIS A 96 4.66 -9.11 4.02
N THR A 97 3.43 -9.20 4.53
CA THR A 97 2.84 -10.48 4.94
C THR A 97 2.30 -11.29 3.77
N HIS A 98 2.09 -10.66 2.61
CA HIS A 98 1.45 -11.21 1.42
C HIS A 98 0.00 -11.70 1.64
N CYS A 99 -0.64 -11.29 2.72
CA CYS A 99 -2.00 -11.65 3.08
C CYS A 99 -2.88 -10.41 3.10
N GLN A 100 -4.05 -10.49 2.46
CA GLN A 100 -5.03 -9.41 2.56
C GLN A 100 -5.47 -9.22 4.01
N GLN A 101 -5.50 -7.97 4.44
CA GLN A 101 -5.96 -7.59 5.77
C GLN A 101 -6.59 -6.20 5.73
N LEU A 102 -7.75 -6.06 6.34
CA LEU A 102 -8.43 -4.78 6.55
C LEU A 102 -8.96 -4.77 7.97
N THR A 103 -8.49 -3.82 8.78
CA THR A 103 -8.89 -3.71 10.18
C THR A 103 -8.76 -2.27 10.65
N ASP A 104 -9.56 -1.88 11.64
CA ASP A 104 -9.48 -0.57 12.27
C ASP A 104 -8.82 -0.70 13.65
N ARG A 105 -7.87 0.20 13.93
CA ARG A 105 -7.17 0.31 15.21
C ARG A 105 -7.02 1.77 15.61
N ARG A 106 -7.53 2.14 16.76
CA ARG A 106 -7.41 3.51 17.33
C ARG A 106 -7.80 4.62 16.34
N GLY A 107 -8.83 4.40 15.52
CA GLY A 107 -9.31 5.36 14.53
C GLY A 107 -8.50 5.40 13.24
N VAL A 108 -7.53 4.51 13.05
CA VAL A 108 -6.78 4.34 11.79
C VAL A 108 -7.22 3.05 11.12
N THR A 109 -7.57 3.13 9.86
CA THR A 109 -7.81 1.94 9.03
C THR A 109 -6.47 1.37 8.56
N LEU A 110 -6.21 0.09 8.82
CA LEU A 110 -5.00 -0.61 8.39
C LEU A 110 -5.34 -1.53 7.22
N LEU A 111 -4.71 -1.29 6.07
CA LEU A 111 -4.98 -2.01 4.82
C LEU A 111 -3.72 -2.70 4.30
N ASN A 112 -3.78 -4.03 4.18
CA ASN A 112 -2.85 -4.81 3.39
C ASN A 112 -3.58 -5.38 2.17
N PRO A 113 -3.18 -5.05 0.94
CA PRO A 113 -3.83 -5.55 -0.28
C PRO A 113 -3.44 -7.01 -0.61
N GLY A 114 -2.55 -7.62 0.17
CA GLY A 114 -1.94 -8.90 -0.16
C GLY A 114 -0.73 -8.76 -1.08
N SER A 115 -0.59 -9.65 -2.05
CA SER A 115 0.51 -9.61 -3.02
C SER A 115 -0.01 -9.88 -4.43
N ILE A 116 0.28 -8.98 -5.35
CA ILE A 116 -0.17 -9.09 -6.74
C ILE A 116 0.69 -10.04 -7.58
N GLY A 117 1.89 -10.37 -7.12
CA GLY A 117 2.85 -11.21 -7.86
C GLY A 117 3.33 -12.45 -7.13
N ARG A 118 3.03 -12.59 -5.84
CA ARG A 118 3.50 -13.71 -5.00
C ARG A 118 2.36 -14.22 -4.11
N GLY A 119 2.37 -15.51 -3.84
CA GLY A 119 1.37 -16.17 -3.00
C GLY A 119 0.44 -17.09 -3.80
N TYR A 120 -0.36 -17.87 -3.09
CA TYR A 120 -1.31 -18.82 -3.70
C TYR A 120 -2.52 -18.12 -4.32
N TYR A 121 -2.81 -16.90 -3.86
CA TYR A 121 -3.94 -16.09 -4.33
C TYR A 121 -3.45 -14.66 -4.57
N PRO A 122 -3.00 -14.35 -5.81
CA PRO A 122 -2.61 -12.98 -6.15
C PRO A 122 -3.75 -11.99 -5.89
N SER A 123 -3.43 -10.88 -5.26
CA SER A 123 -4.45 -9.95 -4.79
C SER A 123 -3.96 -8.50 -4.80
N TYR A 124 -4.93 -7.60 -4.79
CA TYR A 124 -4.74 -6.15 -4.70
C TYR A 124 -5.94 -5.50 -4.00
N ALA A 125 -5.90 -4.21 -3.79
CA ALA A 125 -7.03 -3.44 -3.27
C ALA A 125 -7.31 -2.23 -4.16
N ILE A 126 -8.57 -1.87 -4.24
CA ILE A 126 -9.02 -0.58 -4.77
C ILE A 126 -9.38 0.30 -3.58
N LEU A 127 -8.74 1.45 -3.50
CA LEU A 127 -9.04 2.51 -2.55
C LEU A 127 -9.73 3.63 -3.32
N THR A 128 -11.01 3.87 -3.02
CA THR A 128 -11.78 4.97 -3.60
C THR A 128 -11.84 6.09 -2.61
N ILE A 129 -11.40 7.29 -3.03
CA ILE A 129 -11.35 8.48 -2.17
C ILE A 129 -12.19 9.58 -2.83
N ALA A 130 -13.07 10.20 -2.05
CA ALA A 130 -13.86 11.36 -2.46
C ALA A 130 -14.33 12.16 -1.23
N ASP A 131 -14.21 13.48 -1.28
CA ASP A 131 -14.77 14.40 -0.28
C ASP A 131 -14.37 14.06 1.17
N GLY A 132 -13.11 13.75 1.42
CA GLY A 132 -12.59 13.41 2.74
C GLY A 132 -13.03 12.05 3.27
N ARG A 133 -13.57 11.19 2.42
CA ARG A 133 -14.01 9.83 2.74
C ARG A 133 -13.32 8.83 1.84
N PHE A 134 -13.23 7.60 2.31
CA PHE A 134 -12.68 6.50 1.50
C PHE A 134 -13.46 5.21 1.71
N SER A 135 -13.37 4.33 0.73
CA SER A 135 -13.81 2.94 0.80
C SER A 135 -12.76 2.02 0.23
N VAL A 136 -12.72 0.79 0.70
CA VAL A 136 -11.75 -0.23 0.31
C VAL A 136 -12.48 -1.43 -0.28
N ASP A 137 -12.04 -1.89 -1.45
CA ASP A 137 -12.48 -3.12 -2.08
C ASP A 137 -11.28 -4.05 -2.29
N LEU A 138 -11.28 -5.19 -1.59
CA LEU A 138 -10.25 -6.21 -1.68
C LEU A 138 -10.52 -7.13 -2.86
N LYS A 139 -9.57 -7.24 -3.79
CA LYS A 139 -9.66 -8.03 -5.03
C LYS A 139 -8.69 -9.21 -5.02
N THR A 140 -9.11 -10.30 -5.63
CA THR A 140 -8.26 -11.44 -6.00
C THR A 140 -8.23 -11.61 -7.51
N ILE A 141 -7.10 -12.09 -8.04
CA ILE A 141 -6.91 -12.36 -9.48
C ILE A 141 -7.07 -13.84 -9.76
#